data_da14e618751031c843bf844fba8172b9
#
_entry.id   da14e618751031c843bf844fba8172b9
#
_cell.length_a   1.000
_cell.length_b   1.000
_cell.length_c   1.000
_cell.angle_alpha   90.00
_cell.angle_beta   90.00
_cell.angle_gamma   90.00
#
_symmetry.space_group_name_H-M   'P 1'
#
loop_
_entity.id
_entity.type
_entity.pdbx_description
1 polymer ?
#
loop_
_entity_poly.entity_id
_entity_poly.type
_entity_poly.pdbx_seq_one_letter_code
_entity_poly.pdbx_strand_id
1 'polypeptide(L)'
;MENISVRIARAREAKGLNQSQLARDLGVSPQAVQNWEAGKANPKGDRLTGLATILGVTVEYLLSGGPSARWSEVDSTSPEAISHPDMQSISVWDDQTPLDDDEIEVPFLKEVELSAGSGKFVVESSSRAKLRFGKYTFMRLGIQPSNVVCMPVKGNSMEPLLSDGSTVAIDTGATAVIDGKMYGILYEDMLRVKILYRVAGSKLRIRSFNRDEYEDEVVDAASVKIFGRVFQSSTIFM
;
A
#
# COMPACT_ATOMS: atom_id res chain seq x y z
N MET A 1 -35.38 -7.43 17.97
CA MET A 1 -34.29 -6.82 17.15
C MET A 1 -34.86 -5.61 16.44
N GLU A 2 -34.26 -4.44 16.59
CA GLU A 2 -34.70 -3.24 15.87
C GLU A 2 -34.49 -3.45 14.35
N ASN A 3 -35.52 -3.10 13.57
CA ASN A 3 -35.49 -3.22 12.12
C ASN A 3 -34.69 -2.04 11.50
N ILE A 4 -34.12 -2.21 10.30
CA ILE A 4 -33.38 -1.18 9.56
C ILE A 4 -34.16 0.13 9.43
N SER A 5 -35.48 0.07 9.23
CA SER A 5 -36.36 1.22 9.13
C SER A 5 -36.38 2.10 10.39
N VAL A 6 -36.39 1.48 11.56
CA VAL A 6 -36.35 2.20 12.85
C VAL A 6 -34.99 2.86 13.07
N ARG A 7 -33.89 2.17 12.68
CA ARG A 7 -32.54 2.71 12.79
C ARG A 7 -32.30 3.89 11.85
N ILE A 8 -32.85 3.85 10.63
CA ILE A 8 -32.82 4.99 9.70
C ILE A 8 -33.51 6.21 10.31
N ALA A 9 -34.75 6.05 10.78
CA ALA A 9 -35.51 7.14 11.38
C ALA A 9 -34.79 7.74 12.60
N ARG A 10 -34.27 6.89 13.48
CA ARG A 10 -33.53 7.30 14.68
C ARG A 10 -32.24 8.07 14.36
N ALA A 11 -31.48 7.59 13.38
CA ALA A 11 -30.25 8.26 12.96
C ALA A 11 -30.55 9.63 12.30
N ARG A 12 -31.61 9.72 11.49
CA ARG A 12 -32.06 10.97 10.89
C ARG A 12 -32.49 12.00 11.97
N GLU A 13 -33.29 11.57 12.95
CA GLU A 13 -33.72 12.41 14.05
C GLU A 13 -32.56 12.87 14.92
N ALA A 14 -31.63 12.00 15.21
CA ALA A 14 -30.41 12.33 15.95
C ALA A 14 -29.56 13.41 15.25
N LYS A 15 -29.62 13.49 13.90
CA LYS A 15 -29.01 14.55 13.09
C LYS A 15 -29.87 15.81 12.92
N GLY A 16 -31.06 15.83 13.47
CA GLY A 16 -31.98 16.95 13.34
C GLY A 16 -32.56 17.15 11.92
N LEU A 17 -32.47 16.15 11.05
CA LEU A 17 -32.93 16.21 9.67
C LEU A 17 -34.41 15.79 9.60
N ASN A 18 -35.19 16.47 8.74
CA ASN A 18 -36.51 15.96 8.35
C ASN A 18 -36.36 15.03 7.11
N GLN A 19 -37.41 14.23 6.83
CA GLN A 19 -37.43 13.28 5.70
C GLN A 19 -37.16 13.95 4.35
N SER A 20 -37.65 15.17 4.15
CA SER A 20 -37.48 15.92 2.89
C SER A 20 -36.06 16.46 2.75
N GLN A 21 -35.40 16.83 3.84
CA GLN A 21 -33.99 17.22 3.84
C GLN A 21 -33.10 16.02 3.52
N LEU A 22 -33.29 14.90 4.23
CA LEU A 22 -32.53 13.67 3.96
C LEU A 22 -32.70 13.21 2.51
N ALA A 23 -33.92 13.30 1.96
CA ALA A 23 -34.18 12.95 0.57
C ALA A 23 -33.42 13.82 -0.43
N ARG A 24 -33.35 15.14 -0.19
CA ARG A 24 -32.57 16.08 -1.02
C ARG A 24 -31.09 15.79 -0.97
N ASP A 25 -30.55 15.57 0.22
CA ASP A 25 -29.12 15.32 0.42
C ASP A 25 -28.69 14.00 -0.23
N LEU A 26 -29.61 13.02 -0.29
CA LEU A 26 -29.38 11.71 -0.92
C LEU A 26 -29.74 11.66 -2.42
N GLY A 27 -30.34 12.73 -2.98
CA GLY A 27 -30.79 12.76 -4.37
C GLY A 27 -31.94 11.81 -4.68
N VAL A 28 -32.86 11.58 -3.71
CA VAL A 28 -34.01 10.70 -3.86
C VAL A 28 -35.32 11.46 -3.57
N SER A 29 -36.46 10.84 -3.90
CA SER A 29 -37.77 11.44 -3.55
C SER A 29 -38.06 11.33 -2.04
N PRO A 30 -38.77 12.30 -1.42
CA PRO A 30 -39.20 12.20 -0.03
C PRO A 30 -40.00 10.93 0.25
N GLN A 31 -40.79 10.47 -0.74
CA GLN A 31 -41.55 9.23 -0.65
C GLN A 31 -40.66 7.98 -0.50
N ALA A 32 -39.47 8.00 -1.09
CA ALA A 32 -38.51 6.89 -0.92
C ALA A 32 -38.02 6.79 0.53
N VAL A 33 -37.67 7.91 1.15
CA VAL A 33 -37.24 7.96 2.57
C VAL A 33 -38.41 7.53 3.47
N GLN A 34 -39.61 8.02 3.22
CA GLN A 34 -40.79 7.61 3.96
C GLN A 34 -41.05 6.10 3.86
N ASN A 35 -40.89 5.49 2.68
CA ASN A 35 -41.08 4.07 2.49
C ASN A 35 -40.00 3.25 3.23
N TRP A 36 -38.78 3.76 3.30
CA TRP A 36 -37.68 3.10 4.05
C TRP A 36 -37.97 3.14 5.56
N GLU A 37 -38.36 4.28 6.10
CA GLU A 37 -38.69 4.43 7.52
C GLU A 37 -39.95 3.68 7.92
N ALA A 38 -40.92 3.55 6.99
CA ALA A 38 -42.14 2.76 7.19
C ALA A 38 -41.92 1.24 7.00
N GLY A 39 -40.71 0.80 6.62
CA GLY A 39 -40.39 -0.62 6.40
C GLY A 39 -41.02 -1.22 5.14
N LYS A 40 -41.60 -0.38 4.24
CA LYS A 40 -42.21 -0.80 2.97
C LYS A 40 -41.17 -1.13 1.89
N ALA A 41 -39.94 -0.58 2.02
CA ALA A 41 -38.83 -0.82 1.14
C ALA A 41 -37.50 -0.70 1.93
N ASN A 42 -36.43 -1.29 1.42
CA ASN A 42 -35.08 -1.14 2.00
C ASN A 42 -34.15 -0.44 0.99
N PRO A 43 -33.33 0.52 1.45
CA PRO A 43 -32.28 1.08 0.61
C PRO A 43 -31.25 -0.02 0.27
N LYS A 44 -30.69 0.00 -0.97
CA LYS A 44 -29.71 -0.98 -1.46
C LYS A 44 -28.58 -0.26 -2.17
N GLY A 45 -27.40 -0.91 -2.23
CA GLY A 45 -26.24 -0.41 -2.96
C GLY A 45 -25.83 1.01 -2.56
N ASP A 46 -25.55 1.85 -3.54
CA ASP A 46 -25.05 3.22 -3.34
C ASP A 46 -25.96 4.10 -2.47
N ARG A 47 -27.28 3.84 -2.49
CA ARG A 47 -28.26 4.56 -1.64
C ARG A 47 -28.10 4.22 -0.16
N LEU A 48 -27.75 2.97 0.15
CA LEU A 48 -27.49 2.55 1.54
C LEU A 48 -26.19 3.14 2.06
N THR A 49 -25.15 3.15 1.22
CA THR A 49 -23.84 3.76 1.55
C THR A 49 -23.96 5.28 1.71
N GLY A 50 -24.66 5.97 0.79
CA GLY A 50 -24.92 7.40 0.87
C GLY A 50 -25.74 7.77 2.11
N LEU A 51 -26.74 6.95 2.44
CA LEU A 51 -27.56 7.12 3.64
C LEU A 51 -26.71 7.04 4.92
N ALA A 52 -25.84 6.04 5.02
CA ALA A 52 -24.93 5.86 6.14
C ALA A 52 -23.98 7.07 6.31
N THR A 53 -23.43 7.57 5.21
CA THR A 53 -22.56 8.76 5.18
C THR A 53 -23.28 10.02 5.65
N ILE A 54 -24.48 10.30 5.11
CA ILE A 54 -25.26 11.49 5.47
C ILE A 54 -25.69 11.43 6.92
N LEU A 55 -26.11 10.26 7.39
CA LEU A 55 -26.53 10.06 8.77
C LEU A 55 -25.38 9.96 9.77
N GLY A 56 -24.12 9.82 9.30
CA GLY A 56 -22.94 9.68 10.16
C GLY A 56 -22.93 8.37 10.95
N VAL A 57 -23.43 7.30 10.35
CA VAL A 57 -23.46 5.96 10.95
C VAL A 57 -22.84 4.95 9.98
N THR A 58 -22.48 3.76 10.49
CA THR A 58 -21.96 2.69 9.63
C THR A 58 -23.10 1.97 8.88
N VAL A 59 -22.81 1.42 7.70
CA VAL A 59 -23.74 0.55 6.96
C VAL A 59 -24.15 -0.65 7.83
N GLU A 60 -23.20 -1.17 8.60
CA GLU A 60 -23.42 -2.27 9.52
C GLU A 60 -24.41 -1.91 10.63
N TYR A 61 -24.32 -0.69 11.19
CA TYR A 61 -25.32 -0.19 12.13
C TYR A 61 -26.73 -0.20 11.53
N LEU A 62 -26.85 0.27 10.28
CA LEU A 62 -28.16 0.30 9.61
C LEU A 62 -28.70 -1.11 9.37
N LEU A 63 -27.86 -2.07 8.98
CA LEU A 63 -28.28 -3.45 8.63
C LEU A 63 -28.50 -4.34 9.85
N SER A 64 -27.54 -4.39 10.77
CA SER A 64 -27.50 -5.34 11.88
C SER A 64 -27.68 -4.74 13.26
N GLY A 65 -27.55 -3.40 13.41
CA GLY A 65 -27.63 -2.74 14.70
C GLY A 65 -26.34 -2.82 15.51
N GLY A 66 -25.22 -3.03 14.84
CA GLY A 66 -23.88 -2.96 15.43
C GLY A 66 -23.60 -1.57 16.04
N PRO A 67 -22.48 -1.37 16.73
CA PRO A 67 -22.17 -0.12 17.39
C PRO A 67 -22.20 1.04 16.39
N SER A 68 -22.98 2.09 16.70
CA SER A 68 -23.02 3.32 15.93
C SER A 68 -21.73 4.09 16.20
N ALA A 69 -20.72 3.95 15.35
CA ALA A 69 -19.58 4.86 15.35
C ALA A 69 -20.10 6.24 14.91
N ARG A 70 -20.35 7.12 15.85
CA ARG A 70 -20.49 8.55 15.55
C ARG A 70 -19.11 9.06 15.15
N TRP A 71 -18.99 9.58 13.95
CA TRP A 71 -17.96 10.55 13.66
C TRP A 71 -18.36 11.84 14.40
N SER A 72 -18.08 11.92 15.70
CA SER A 72 -18.06 13.21 16.39
C SER A 72 -16.88 13.99 15.84
N GLU A 73 -17.10 15.27 15.55
CA GLU A 73 -16.06 16.25 15.27
C GLU A 73 -14.88 15.98 16.20
N VAL A 74 -13.72 15.79 15.61
CA VAL A 74 -12.47 15.63 16.34
C VAL A 74 -12.20 16.98 17.01
N ASP A 75 -12.56 17.08 18.27
CA ASP A 75 -12.10 18.16 19.15
C ASP A 75 -10.58 17.99 19.29
N SER A 76 -9.85 18.91 18.67
CA SER A 76 -8.40 18.89 18.49
C SER A 76 -7.60 19.11 19.80
N THR A 77 -8.16 18.81 20.97
CA THR A 77 -7.52 19.09 22.26
C THR A 77 -7.37 17.90 23.22
N SER A 78 -7.59 16.65 22.76
CA SER A 78 -7.26 15.49 23.59
C SER A 78 -6.72 14.34 22.76
N PRO A 79 -5.52 13.82 23.03
CA PRO A 79 -5.01 12.61 22.41
C PRO A 79 -5.60 11.37 23.12
N GLU A 80 -6.92 11.28 23.23
CA GLU A 80 -7.56 10.02 23.62
C GLU A 80 -7.78 9.18 22.36
N ALA A 81 -6.93 8.18 22.24
CA ALA A 81 -6.97 7.15 21.22
C ALA A 81 -8.38 6.59 21.05
N ILE A 82 -8.87 6.56 19.81
CA ILE A 82 -10.06 5.83 19.39
C ILE A 82 -9.81 4.35 19.71
N SER A 83 -10.22 3.90 20.88
CA SER A 83 -10.15 2.48 21.24
C SER A 83 -11.28 1.73 20.53
N HIS A 84 -11.01 1.24 19.33
CA HIS A 84 -11.77 0.12 18.76
C HIS A 84 -11.44 -1.11 19.60
N PRO A 85 -12.41 -1.86 20.12
CA PRO A 85 -12.15 -3.06 20.91
C PRO A 85 -11.35 -4.14 20.17
N ASP A 86 -11.27 -4.06 18.83
CA ASP A 86 -10.47 -4.96 17.98
C ASP A 86 -9.23 -4.29 17.36
N MET A 87 -9.00 -3.00 17.60
CA MET A 87 -7.71 -2.37 17.24
C MET A 87 -6.74 -2.64 18.38
N GLN A 88 -5.85 -3.57 18.18
CA GLN A 88 -4.64 -3.66 18.98
C GLN A 88 -3.93 -2.31 18.93
N SER A 89 -3.53 -1.80 20.08
CA SER A 89 -2.73 -0.57 20.15
C SER A 89 -1.56 -0.70 19.17
N ILE A 90 -1.36 0.32 18.33
CA ILE A 90 -0.19 0.36 17.44
C ILE A 90 1.04 0.32 18.37
N SER A 91 1.72 -0.80 18.41
CA SER A 91 3.00 -0.89 19.09
C SER A 91 4.06 -0.33 18.15
N VAL A 92 4.73 0.75 18.58
CA VAL A 92 5.92 1.24 17.88
C VAL A 92 7.01 0.19 18.13
N TRP A 93 7.52 -0.42 17.06
CA TRP A 93 8.60 -1.39 17.17
C TRP A 93 9.97 -0.68 17.05
N ASP A 94 10.94 -1.19 17.78
CA ASP A 94 12.34 -0.81 17.74
C ASP A 94 13.24 -2.07 17.57
N ASP A 95 14.54 -1.90 17.58
CA ASP A 95 15.51 -3.01 17.44
C ASP A 95 15.41 -4.06 18.58
N GLN A 96 14.70 -3.75 19.68
CA GLN A 96 14.53 -4.65 20.83
C GLN A 96 13.15 -5.34 20.84
N THR A 97 12.24 -4.88 19.99
CA THR A 97 10.89 -5.45 19.88
C THR A 97 10.97 -6.82 19.22
N PRO A 98 10.55 -7.92 19.87
CA PRO A 98 10.54 -9.25 19.26
C PRO A 98 9.76 -9.27 17.95
N LEU A 99 10.16 -10.16 17.04
CA LEU A 99 9.39 -10.44 15.83
C LEU A 99 8.13 -11.24 16.21
N ASP A 100 7.02 -10.86 15.63
CA ASP A 100 5.82 -11.68 15.69
C ASP A 100 5.98 -12.95 14.84
N ASP A 101 5.19 -13.98 15.16
CA ASP A 101 5.29 -15.28 14.48
C ASP A 101 5.04 -15.22 12.97
N ASP A 102 4.36 -14.17 12.49
CA ASP A 102 4.04 -13.94 11.08
C ASP A 102 4.91 -12.88 10.41
N GLU A 103 5.93 -12.34 11.10
CA GLU A 103 6.87 -11.34 10.60
C GLU A 103 8.23 -11.94 10.20
N ILE A 104 8.91 -11.24 9.31
CA ILE A 104 10.28 -11.50 8.85
C ILE A 104 11.02 -10.18 8.76
N GLU A 105 12.25 -10.12 9.27
CA GLU A 105 13.15 -9.00 9.07
C GLU A 105 13.99 -9.17 7.80
N VAL A 106 14.06 -8.10 7.03
CA VAL A 106 14.83 -7.99 5.80
C VAL A 106 15.87 -6.89 5.95
N PRO A 107 17.15 -7.13 5.56
CA PRO A 107 18.19 -6.12 5.63
C PRO A 107 17.83 -4.89 4.77
N PHE A 108 18.06 -3.70 5.33
CA PHE A 108 17.99 -2.44 4.59
C PHE A 108 19.41 -1.93 4.32
N LEU A 109 19.76 -1.82 3.03
CA LEU A 109 21.07 -1.41 2.56
C LEU A 109 21.04 0.08 2.28
N LYS A 110 21.69 0.89 3.11
CA LYS A 110 21.80 2.34 2.86
C LYS A 110 22.72 2.66 1.70
N GLU A 111 23.81 1.92 1.58
CA GLU A 111 24.80 2.02 0.52
C GLU A 111 25.20 0.61 0.10
N VAL A 112 25.34 0.40 -1.20
CA VAL A 112 25.85 -0.86 -1.75
C VAL A 112 27.26 -0.55 -2.27
N GLU A 113 28.29 -0.91 -1.50
CA GLU A 113 29.65 -0.84 -1.98
C GLU A 113 29.99 -2.06 -2.82
N LEU A 114 30.64 -1.82 -3.92
CA LEU A 114 31.10 -2.84 -4.85
C LEU A 114 32.54 -3.21 -4.52
N SER A 115 32.74 -4.42 -4.06
CA SER A 115 34.10 -4.94 -3.96
C SER A 115 34.66 -5.24 -5.36
N ALA A 116 35.60 -4.44 -5.78
CA ALA A 116 36.36 -4.68 -7.01
C ALA A 116 37.08 -6.04 -6.94
N GLY A 117 36.68 -7.00 -7.76
CA GLY A 117 37.47 -8.19 -8.03
C GLY A 117 36.83 -9.56 -7.81
N SER A 118 35.77 -9.73 -7.03
CA SER A 118 35.23 -11.09 -6.77
C SER A 118 33.93 -11.40 -7.50
N GLY A 119 33.36 -10.45 -8.24
CA GLY A 119 32.08 -10.66 -8.92
C GLY A 119 30.89 -10.91 -7.99
N LYS A 120 31.09 -10.92 -6.68
CA LYS A 120 30.05 -11.03 -5.67
C LYS A 120 29.73 -9.64 -5.15
N PHE A 121 28.44 -9.36 -5.00
CA PHE A 121 28.01 -8.19 -4.25
C PHE A 121 28.41 -8.42 -2.79
N VAL A 122 29.40 -7.71 -2.32
CA VAL A 122 29.67 -7.65 -0.88
C VAL A 122 28.71 -6.61 -0.36
N VAL A 123 27.62 -7.10 0.17
CA VAL A 123 26.68 -6.30 0.93
C VAL A 123 27.34 -6.06 2.28
N GLU A 124 28.13 -5.01 2.39
CA GLU A 124 28.50 -4.54 3.72
C GLU A 124 27.25 -3.98 4.37
N SER A 125 26.63 -4.81 5.19
CA SER A 125 25.52 -4.41 6.07
C SER A 125 26.09 -3.54 7.20
N SER A 126 26.63 -2.38 6.86
CA SER A 126 27.05 -1.37 7.82
C SER A 126 25.86 -0.71 8.51
N SER A 127 24.65 -0.96 8.02
CA SER A 127 23.42 -0.49 8.62
C SER A 127 22.72 -1.62 9.37
N ARG A 128 22.53 -1.45 10.68
CA ARG A 128 21.65 -2.30 11.50
C ARG A 128 20.18 -2.12 11.14
N ALA A 129 19.88 -1.25 10.17
CA ALA A 129 18.51 -0.99 9.76
C ALA A 129 17.91 -2.21 9.07
N LYS A 130 16.75 -2.61 9.51
CA LYS A 130 15.97 -3.71 8.97
C LYS A 130 14.55 -3.22 8.70
N LEU A 131 13.86 -3.88 7.80
CA LEU A 131 12.44 -3.66 7.55
C LEU A 131 11.68 -4.95 7.84
N ARG A 132 10.50 -4.82 8.45
CA ARG A 132 9.63 -5.93 8.77
C ARG A 132 8.63 -6.16 7.66
N PHE A 133 8.41 -7.41 7.33
CA PHE A 133 7.45 -7.87 6.32
C PHE A 133 6.65 -9.03 6.87
N GLY A 134 5.36 -9.07 6.53
CA GLY A 134 4.55 -10.26 6.83
C GLY A 134 4.98 -11.47 5.99
N LYS A 135 5.11 -12.64 6.62
CA LYS A 135 5.45 -13.94 5.96
C LYS A 135 4.55 -14.26 4.78
N TYR A 136 3.30 -13.86 4.85
CA TYR A 136 2.33 -14.07 3.77
C TYR A 136 2.78 -13.49 2.42
N THR A 137 3.45 -12.34 2.43
CA THR A 137 3.98 -11.71 1.20
C THR A 137 4.96 -12.64 0.50
N PHE A 138 5.90 -13.22 1.24
CA PHE A 138 6.92 -14.12 0.71
C PHE A 138 6.31 -15.44 0.22
N MET A 139 5.42 -16.04 1.00
CA MET A 139 4.73 -17.28 0.62
C MET A 139 3.92 -17.12 -0.66
N ARG A 140 3.15 -16.02 -0.76
CA ARG A 140 2.33 -15.73 -1.95
C ARG A 140 3.16 -15.55 -3.21
N LEU A 141 4.33 -14.95 -3.09
CA LEU A 141 5.22 -14.65 -4.23
C LEU A 141 6.24 -15.77 -4.50
N GLY A 142 6.34 -16.77 -3.64
CA GLY A 142 7.33 -17.85 -3.74
C GLY A 142 8.76 -17.35 -3.56
N ILE A 143 8.96 -16.28 -2.77
CA ILE A 143 10.26 -15.65 -2.55
C ILE A 143 10.88 -16.22 -1.28
N GLN A 144 12.17 -16.57 -1.33
CA GLN A 144 12.94 -16.97 -0.17
C GLN A 144 13.39 -15.72 0.60
N PRO A 145 13.01 -15.55 1.88
CA PRO A 145 13.34 -14.36 2.66
C PRO A 145 14.85 -14.07 2.73
N SER A 146 15.68 -15.11 2.77
CA SER A 146 17.14 -15.00 2.79
C SER A 146 17.72 -14.33 1.56
N ASN A 147 16.98 -14.28 0.47
CA ASN A 147 17.39 -13.66 -0.79
C ASN A 147 16.88 -12.21 -0.92
N VAL A 148 16.19 -11.70 0.10
CA VAL A 148 15.58 -10.38 -0.01
C VAL A 148 16.43 -9.31 0.66
N VAL A 149 16.57 -8.19 -0.03
CA VAL A 149 17.19 -6.97 0.49
C VAL A 149 16.33 -5.77 0.14
N CYS A 150 16.38 -4.75 0.97
CA CYS A 150 15.74 -3.46 0.71
C CYS A 150 16.81 -2.39 0.50
N MET A 151 16.53 -1.45 -0.39
CA MET A 151 17.42 -0.32 -0.65
C MET A 151 16.64 0.92 -1.09
N PRO A 152 17.19 2.13 -0.85
CA PRO A 152 16.58 3.35 -1.35
C PRO A 152 16.82 3.50 -2.85
N VAL A 153 15.84 4.06 -3.55
CA VAL A 153 15.97 4.53 -4.93
C VAL A 153 16.47 5.98 -4.90
N LYS A 154 17.43 6.30 -5.75
CA LYS A 154 17.96 7.67 -5.91
C LYS A 154 17.65 8.20 -7.31
N GLY A 155 17.28 9.47 -7.38
CA GLY A 155 16.98 10.19 -8.62
C GLY A 155 15.57 9.93 -9.17
N ASN A 156 15.27 10.59 -10.27
CA ASN A 156 13.93 10.67 -10.87
C ASN A 156 13.71 9.73 -12.07
N SER A 157 14.68 8.88 -12.40
CA SER A 157 14.60 8.06 -13.63
C SER A 157 13.45 7.05 -13.65
N MET A 158 12.87 6.74 -12.50
CA MET A 158 11.74 5.81 -12.35
C MET A 158 10.43 6.53 -11.98
N GLU A 159 10.41 7.86 -11.96
CA GLU A 159 9.18 8.63 -11.75
C GLU A 159 8.20 8.50 -12.92
N PRO A 160 6.90 8.61 -12.64
CA PRO A 160 6.22 8.75 -11.33
C PRO A 160 6.03 7.43 -10.58
N LEU A 161 6.52 6.31 -11.10
CA LEU A 161 6.31 4.99 -10.51
C LEU A 161 7.07 4.82 -9.18
N LEU A 162 8.31 5.32 -9.12
CA LEU A 162 9.14 5.36 -7.92
C LEU A 162 9.71 6.77 -7.80
N SER A 163 9.34 7.47 -6.75
CA SER A 163 9.92 8.80 -6.45
C SER A 163 11.30 8.66 -5.82
N ASP A 164 12.09 9.70 -5.89
CA ASP A 164 13.36 9.79 -5.16
C ASP A 164 13.15 9.49 -3.67
N GLY A 165 14.05 8.72 -3.06
CA GLY A 165 13.92 8.28 -1.67
C GLY A 165 12.97 7.11 -1.44
N SER A 166 12.24 6.63 -2.45
CA SER A 166 11.43 5.40 -2.32
C SER A 166 12.29 4.21 -1.93
N THR A 167 11.74 3.31 -1.13
CA THR A 167 12.39 2.04 -0.79
C THR A 167 11.88 0.94 -1.71
N VAL A 168 12.79 0.13 -2.27
CA VAL A 168 12.45 -1.06 -3.05
C VAL A 168 12.92 -2.32 -2.34
N ALA A 169 12.10 -3.37 -2.39
CA ALA A 169 12.48 -4.72 -1.96
C ALA A 169 12.81 -5.58 -3.19
N ILE A 170 13.98 -6.20 -3.16
CA ILE A 170 14.59 -6.92 -4.27
C ILE A 170 14.81 -8.38 -3.88
N ASP A 171 14.33 -9.30 -4.71
CA ASP A 171 14.65 -10.72 -4.65
C ASP A 171 15.94 -10.98 -5.44
N THR A 172 17.07 -11.13 -4.74
CA THR A 172 18.38 -11.39 -5.33
C THR A 172 18.51 -12.79 -5.91
N GLY A 173 17.59 -13.72 -5.60
CA GLY A 173 17.50 -15.03 -6.22
C GLY A 173 16.85 -15.00 -7.62
N ALA A 174 16.14 -13.93 -7.97
CA ALA A 174 15.42 -13.77 -9.23
C ALA A 174 16.24 -12.94 -10.23
N THR A 175 17.28 -13.50 -10.80
CA THR A 175 18.17 -12.83 -11.76
C THR A 175 17.82 -13.07 -13.22
N ALA A 176 16.94 -14.03 -13.53
CA ALA A 176 16.47 -14.27 -14.89
C ALA A 176 15.55 -13.12 -15.35
N VAL A 177 15.87 -12.52 -16.52
CA VAL A 177 15.11 -11.38 -17.04
C VAL A 177 13.76 -11.83 -17.58
N ILE A 178 12.71 -11.23 -17.06
CA ILE A 178 11.36 -11.27 -17.57
C ILE A 178 11.06 -9.88 -18.14
N ASP A 179 10.69 -9.81 -19.39
CA ASP A 179 10.49 -8.55 -20.10
C ASP A 179 9.44 -7.68 -19.42
N GLY A 180 9.76 -6.40 -19.26
CA GLY A 180 8.88 -5.42 -18.64
C GLY A 180 8.86 -5.44 -17.10
N LYS A 181 9.71 -6.24 -16.45
CA LYS A 181 9.84 -6.22 -14.99
C LYS A 181 10.98 -5.33 -14.54
N MET A 182 10.86 -4.80 -13.31
CA MET A 182 11.88 -3.98 -12.68
C MET A 182 12.96 -4.84 -12.02
N TYR A 183 14.19 -4.39 -12.16
CA TYR A 183 15.37 -5.01 -11.59
C TYR A 183 16.30 -3.98 -10.98
N GLY A 184 16.96 -4.36 -9.89
CA GLY A 184 18.22 -3.75 -9.51
C GLY A 184 19.31 -4.28 -10.44
N ILE A 185 20.06 -3.40 -11.09
CA ILE A 185 21.15 -3.75 -12.00
C ILE A 185 22.39 -2.98 -11.65
N LEU A 186 23.55 -3.62 -11.86
CA LEU A 186 24.83 -2.96 -11.90
C LEU A 186 25.25 -2.81 -13.34
N TYR A 187 25.41 -1.59 -13.78
CA TYR A 187 25.88 -1.23 -15.11
C TYR A 187 26.76 0.02 -15.00
N GLU A 188 27.95 -0.01 -15.61
CA GLU A 188 28.96 1.07 -15.51
C GLU A 188 29.27 1.45 -14.06
N ASP A 189 29.51 0.46 -13.22
CA ASP A 189 29.79 0.60 -11.78
C ASP A 189 28.72 1.35 -10.97
N MET A 190 27.53 1.53 -11.54
CA MET A 190 26.40 2.16 -10.87
C MET A 190 25.28 1.15 -10.62
N LEU A 191 24.80 1.12 -9.38
CA LEU A 191 23.60 0.38 -9.03
C LEU A 191 22.38 1.22 -9.38
N ARG A 192 21.55 0.71 -10.29
CA ARG A 192 20.35 1.39 -10.80
C ARG A 192 19.13 0.50 -10.69
N VAL A 193 17.96 1.09 -10.51
CA VAL A 193 16.67 0.40 -10.67
C VAL A 193 16.13 0.74 -12.06
N LYS A 194 15.89 -0.28 -12.89
CA LYS A 194 15.44 -0.12 -14.28
C LYS A 194 14.48 -1.23 -14.70
N ILE A 195 13.74 -0.99 -15.77
CA ILE A 195 12.90 -1.99 -16.43
C ILE A 195 13.74 -2.66 -17.53
N LEU A 196 13.76 -3.99 -17.54
CA LEU A 196 14.56 -4.74 -18.51
C LEU A 196 13.70 -5.43 -19.56
N TYR A 197 14.23 -5.48 -20.77
CA TYR A 197 13.70 -6.26 -21.89
C TYR A 197 14.83 -6.99 -22.60
N ARG A 198 14.62 -8.24 -22.96
CA ARG A 198 15.54 -9.00 -23.79
C ARG A 198 15.43 -8.54 -25.24
N VAL A 199 16.55 -8.38 -25.91
CA VAL A 199 16.65 -8.00 -27.32
C VAL A 199 17.48 -9.05 -28.04
N ALA A 200 17.21 -9.25 -29.33
CA ALA A 200 17.96 -10.19 -30.18
C ALA A 200 19.47 -9.88 -30.17
N GLY A 201 20.31 -10.92 -30.29
CA GLY A 201 21.78 -10.77 -30.29
C GLY A 201 22.38 -10.67 -28.90
N SER A 202 21.80 -11.35 -27.91
CA SER A 202 22.29 -11.35 -26.50
C SER A 202 22.35 -9.94 -25.88
N LYS A 203 21.40 -9.08 -26.24
CA LYS A 203 21.32 -7.71 -25.73
C LYS A 203 20.18 -7.53 -24.74
N LEU A 204 20.33 -6.53 -23.89
CA LEU A 204 19.31 -6.03 -22.99
C LEU A 204 18.97 -4.59 -23.35
N ARG A 205 17.69 -4.28 -23.34
CA ARG A 205 17.20 -2.90 -23.31
C ARG A 205 16.97 -2.53 -21.85
N ILE A 206 17.67 -1.51 -21.42
CA ILE A 206 17.55 -0.89 -20.10
C ILE A 206 16.64 0.31 -20.25
N ARG A 207 15.49 0.31 -19.56
CA ARG A 207 14.48 1.34 -19.69
C ARG A 207 14.22 2.02 -18.36
N SER A 208 14.19 3.35 -18.40
CA SER A 208 13.65 4.20 -17.32
C SER A 208 12.13 4.28 -17.41
N PHE A 209 11.44 4.54 -16.30
CA PHE A 209 10.01 4.82 -16.35
C PHE A 209 9.76 6.28 -16.80
N ASN A 210 10.58 7.23 -16.34
CA ASN A 210 10.61 8.61 -16.81
C ASN A 210 11.25 8.67 -18.21
N ARG A 211 10.43 8.50 -19.23
CA ARG A 211 10.86 8.44 -20.63
C ARG A 211 11.05 9.82 -21.26
N ASP A 212 10.57 10.85 -20.64
CA ASP A 212 10.67 12.22 -21.16
C ASP A 212 12.09 12.75 -20.98
N GLU A 213 12.79 12.27 -19.94
CA GLU A 213 14.17 12.69 -19.62
C GLU A 213 15.21 11.62 -19.93
N TYR A 214 14.81 10.34 -19.98
CA TYR A 214 15.74 9.20 -20.11
C TYR A 214 15.38 8.30 -21.29
N GLU A 215 16.27 8.23 -22.25
CA GLU A 215 16.14 7.32 -23.41
C GLU A 215 16.42 5.85 -23.02
N ASP A 216 15.92 4.91 -23.85
CA ASP A 216 16.23 3.50 -23.71
C ASP A 216 17.70 3.23 -24.11
N GLU A 217 18.44 2.51 -23.27
CA GLU A 217 19.78 2.03 -23.58
C GLU A 217 19.72 0.58 -24.06
N VAL A 218 20.38 0.25 -25.18
CA VAL A 218 20.50 -1.14 -25.67
C VAL A 218 21.96 -1.56 -25.58
N VAL A 219 22.24 -2.50 -24.68
CA VAL A 219 23.61 -2.91 -24.33
C VAL A 219 23.78 -4.41 -24.40
N ASP A 220 25.00 -4.90 -24.43
CA ASP A 220 25.28 -6.34 -24.33
C ASP A 220 24.85 -6.87 -22.97
N ALA A 221 24.14 -8.00 -22.95
CA ALA A 221 23.68 -8.58 -21.68
C ALA A 221 24.82 -8.94 -20.74
N ALA A 222 26.00 -9.25 -21.27
CA ALA A 222 27.19 -9.57 -20.49
C ALA A 222 27.77 -8.36 -19.73
N SER A 223 27.47 -7.14 -20.18
CA SER A 223 27.93 -5.90 -19.49
C SER A 223 27.03 -5.50 -18.32
N VAL A 224 25.86 -6.14 -18.19
CA VAL A 224 24.89 -5.82 -17.13
C VAL A 224 24.85 -6.93 -16.09
N LYS A 225 25.19 -6.62 -14.86
CA LYS A 225 25.04 -7.57 -13.76
C LYS A 225 23.68 -7.33 -13.09
N ILE A 226 22.81 -8.35 -13.13
CA ILE A 226 21.48 -8.28 -12.53
C ILE A 226 21.59 -8.58 -11.04
N PHE A 227 21.26 -7.62 -10.21
CA PHE A 227 21.28 -7.74 -8.76
C PHE A 227 20.07 -8.56 -8.26
N GLY A 228 18.91 -8.36 -8.86
CA GLY A 228 17.70 -9.09 -8.53
C GLY A 228 16.44 -8.36 -9.02
N ARG A 229 15.32 -9.05 -8.93
CA ARG A 229 14.03 -8.50 -9.35
C ARG A 229 13.34 -7.73 -8.22
N VAL A 230 12.89 -6.51 -8.51
CA VAL A 230 12.05 -5.73 -7.61
C VAL A 230 10.67 -6.35 -7.54
N PHE A 231 10.16 -6.62 -6.34
CA PHE A 231 8.82 -7.18 -6.14
C PHE A 231 7.90 -6.28 -5.31
N GLN A 232 8.45 -5.34 -4.56
CA GLN A 232 7.69 -4.38 -3.76
C GLN A 232 8.40 -3.04 -3.69
N SER A 233 7.63 -1.97 -3.55
CA SER A 233 8.13 -0.62 -3.26
C SER A 233 7.28 0.06 -2.20
N SER A 234 7.89 0.99 -1.48
CA SER A 234 7.24 1.86 -0.51
C SER A 234 7.72 3.29 -0.73
N THR A 235 6.79 4.23 -0.82
CA THR A 235 7.07 5.66 -0.98
C THR A 235 6.47 6.42 0.19
N ILE A 236 7.26 7.29 0.80
CA ILE A 236 6.81 8.20 1.85
C ILE A 236 6.59 9.56 1.20
N PHE A 237 5.39 10.09 1.30
CA PHE A 237 5.06 11.44 0.85
C PHE A 237 5.21 12.41 2.04
N MET A 238 6.07 13.41 1.90
CA MET A 238 6.29 14.45 2.90
C MET A 238 5.90 15.81 2.34
#